data_f19c14bda5720a92823cc593a544a984
#
_entry.id   f19c14bda5720a92823cc593a544a984
#
_cell.length_a   1.000
_cell.length_b   1.000
_cell.length_c   1.000
_cell.angle_alpha   90.00
_cell.angle_beta   90.00
_cell.angle_gamma   90.00
#
_symmetry.space_group_name_H-M   'P 1'
#
loop_
_entity.id
_entity.type
_entity.pdbx_description
1 polymer ?
#
loop_
_entity_poly.entity_id
_entity_poly.type
_entity_poly.pdbx_seq_one_letter_code
_entity_poly.pdbx_strand_id
1 'polypeptide(L)'
;MSKKALKAAGFLAGTAAVAGAAAFTVTKILVDTALDRDMPRVMKNSDNLISGSGTDPEKIESALKKGDELEAMPHEDVEITAADGIKLKGHWYHKEGDKRVVIAMHGWRSSWKKDFGTCAEFFLENDCSVLFAEQRGQNSSGGDSMGFGLVE
;
A
#
# COMPACT_ATOMS: atom_id res chain seq x y z
N MET A 1 -43.28 -26.79 23.14
CA MET A 1 -42.82 -25.38 23.29
C MET A 1 -44.02 -24.45 23.23
N SER A 2 -44.09 -23.45 24.15
CA SER A 2 -45.20 -22.49 24.08
C SER A 2 -45.02 -21.54 22.89
N LYS A 3 -46.14 -21.01 22.35
CA LYS A 3 -46.11 -20.04 21.24
C LYS A 3 -45.24 -18.80 21.57
N LYS A 4 -45.16 -18.44 22.86
CA LYS A 4 -44.29 -17.35 23.36
C LYS A 4 -42.77 -17.70 23.27
N ALA A 5 -42.40 -18.92 23.61
CA ALA A 5 -41.03 -19.39 23.49
C ALA A 5 -40.55 -19.48 22.05
N LEU A 6 -41.45 -19.89 21.11
CA LEU A 6 -41.14 -19.94 19.70
C LEU A 6 -40.93 -18.54 19.10
N LYS A 7 -41.76 -17.55 19.50
CA LYS A 7 -41.58 -16.14 19.07
C LYS A 7 -40.30 -15.54 19.64
N ALA A 8 -39.95 -15.81 20.90
CA ALA A 8 -38.71 -15.33 21.51
C ALA A 8 -37.48 -15.95 20.84
N ALA A 9 -37.52 -17.26 20.54
CA ALA A 9 -36.43 -17.92 19.81
C ALA A 9 -36.25 -17.35 18.39
N GLY A 10 -37.34 -17.09 17.67
CA GLY A 10 -37.30 -16.48 16.35
C GLY A 10 -36.74 -15.05 16.38
N PHE A 11 -37.11 -14.27 17.38
CA PHE A 11 -36.59 -12.91 17.57
C PHE A 11 -35.07 -12.94 17.86
N LEU A 12 -34.61 -13.81 18.78
CA LEU A 12 -33.19 -13.97 19.08
C LEU A 12 -32.38 -14.46 17.88
N ALA A 13 -32.93 -15.41 17.09
CA ALA A 13 -32.26 -15.88 15.88
C ALA A 13 -32.19 -14.76 14.83
N GLY A 14 -33.23 -13.96 14.68
CA GLY A 14 -33.23 -12.80 13.76
C GLY A 14 -32.23 -11.74 14.15
N THR A 15 -32.14 -11.39 15.44
CA THR A 15 -31.16 -10.40 15.92
C THR A 15 -29.73 -10.92 15.76
N ALA A 16 -29.46 -12.19 16.01
CA ALA A 16 -28.16 -12.80 15.82
C ALA A 16 -27.74 -12.82 14.33
N ALA A 17 -28.69 -13.10 13.44
CA ALA A 17 -28.42 -13.06 11.99
C ALA A 17 -28.09 -11.65 11.50
N VAL A 18 -28.81 -10.63 11.94
CA VAL A 18 -28.56 -9.22 11.61
C VAL A 18 -27.20 -8.77 12.16
N ALA A 19 -26.88 -9.11 13.39
CA ALA A 19 -25.59 -8.77 14.00
C ALA A 19 -24.43 -9.46 13.27
N GLY A 20 -24.60 -10.74 12.89
CA GLY A 20 -23.62 -11.48 12.10
C GLY A 20 -23.39 -10.87 10.72
N ALA A 21 -24.47 -10.51 10.02
CA ALA A 21 -24.36 -9.84 8.71
C ALA A 21 -23.67 -8.47 8.81
N ALA A 22 -24.00 -7.69 9.84
CA ALA A 22 -23.35 -6.40 10.08
C ALA A 22 -21.86 -6.57 10.37
N ALA A 23 -21.47 -7.50 11.24
CA ALA A 23 -20.09 -7.80 11.56
C ALA A 23 -19.31 -8.25 10.30
N PHE A 24 -19.88 -9.17 9.51
CA PHE A 24 -19.29 -9.62 8.25
C PHE A 24 -19.05 -8.45 7.28
N THR A 25 -20.06 -7.57 7.12
CA THR A 25 -19.97 -6.42 6.21
C THR A 25 -18.87 -5.46 6.65
N VAL A 26 -18.79 -5.14 7.94
CA VAL A 26 -17.74 -4.28 8.48
C VAL A 26 -16.37 -4.91 8.29
N THR A 27 -16.21 -6.20 8.62
CA THR A 27 -14.95 -6.92 8.42
C THR A 27 -14.54 -6.93 6.96
N LYS A 28 -15.49 -7.21 6.05
CA LYS A 28 -15.21 -7.18 4.61
C LYS A 28 -14.72 -5.80 4.16
N ILE A 29 -15.39 -4.72 4.56
CA ILE A 29 -14.97 -3.36 4.22
C ILE A 29 -13.56 -3.07 4.73
N LEU A 30 -13.22 -3.49 5.96
CA LEU A 30 -11.89 -3.29 6.53
C LEU A 30 -10.82 -4.08 5.77
N VAL A 31 -11.12 -5.34 5.43
CA VAL A 31 -10.20 -6.19 4.66
C VAL A 31 -10.00 -5.65 3.25
N ASP A 32 -11.08 -5.33 2.54
CA ASP A 32 -11.01 -4.73 1.20
C ASP A 32 -10.22 -3.40 1.25
N THR A 33 -10.45 -2.57 2.27
CA THR A 33 -9.69 -1.32 2.47
C THR A 33 -8.20 -1.57 2.66
N ALA A 34 -7.83 -2.62 3.38
CA ALA A 34 -6.43 -2.94 3.67
C ALA A 34 -5.71 -3.59 2.49
N LEU A 35 -6.39 -4.49 1.77
CA LEU A 35 -5.77 -5.38 0.80
C LEU A 35 -6.01 -5.01 -0.66
N ASP A 36 -7.17 -4.44 -1.01
CA ASP A 36 -7.48 -4.15 -2.41
C ASP A 36 -6.51 -3.10 -2.99
N ARG A 37 -6.11 -3.33 -4.24
CA ARG A 37 -5.33 -2.37 -5.01
C ARG A 37 -6.05 -1.03 -5.13
N ASP A 38 -7.33 -1.08 -5.46
CA ASP A 38 -8.15 0.11 -5.60
C ASP A 38 -8.53 0.70 -4.24
N MET A 39 -8.43 2.02 -4.13
CA MET A 39 -8.85 2.70 -2.92
C MET A 39 -10.39 2.64 -2.79
N PRO A 40 -10.92 2.11 -1.69
CA PRO A 40 -12.35 2.07 -1.46
C PRO A 40 -12.98 3.46 -1.59
N ARG A 41 -14.20 3.52 -2.13
CA ARG A 41 -14.92 4.80 -2.36
C ARG A 41 -15.06 5.64 -1.09
N VAL A 42 -15.17 4.97 0.07
CA VAL A 42 -15.28 5.62 1.38
C VAL A 42 -14.01 6.41 1.73
N MET A 43 -12.83 5.95 1.26
CA MET A 43 -11.56 6.63 1.51
C MET A 43 -11.19 7.65 0.45
N LYS A 44 -11.76 7.58 -0.76
CA LYS A 44 -11.50 8.56 -1.82
C LYS A 44 -11.87 10.00 -1.45
N ASN A 45 -12.79 10.15 -0.48
CA ASN A 45 -13.21 11.46 0.03
C ASN A 45 -12.53 11.84 1.35
N SER A 46 -11.58 11.06 1.82
CA SER A 46 -10.92 11.26 3.12
C SER A 46 -9.54 11.91 3.03
N ASP A 47 -9.19 12.46 1.88
CA ASP A 47 -7.95 13.25 1.72
C ASP A 47 -7.85 14.37 2.78
N ASN A 48 -8.99 14.91 3.23
CA ASN A 48 -9.06 15.85 4.33
C ASN A 48 -8.79 15.24 5.72
N LEU A 49 -8.94 13.92 5.90
CA LEU A 49 -8.67 13.26 7.19
C LEU A 49 -7.18 12.94 7.36
N ILE A 50 -6.49 12.68 6.26
CA ILE A 50 -5.03 12.42 6.25
C ILE A 50 -4.27 13.75 6.22
N SER A 51 -4.78 14.76 5.55
CA SER A 51 -4.24 16.14 5.56
C SER A 51 -4.33 16.81 6.94
N GLY A 52 -5.15 16.28 7.86
CA GLY A 52 -5.25 16.73 9.24
C GLY A 52 -4.10 16.32 10.14
N SER A 53 -3.08 15.63 9.65
CA SER A 53 -1.95 15.16 10.45
C SER A 53 -0.90 16.23 10.82
N GLY A 54 -1.22 17.53 10.65
CA GLY A 54 -0.34 18.62 11.08
C GLY A 54 0.97 18.75 10.29
N THR A 55 1.08 18.10 9.14
CA THR A 55 2.26 18.22 8.28
C THR A 55 2.20 19.53 7.50
N ASP A 56 3.27 20.32 7.58
CA ASP A 56 3.44 21.59 6.89
C ASP A 56 3.29 21.39 5.36
N PRO A 57 2.40 22.11 4.68
CA PRO A 57 2.22 22.02 3.23
C PRO A 57 3.51 22.23 2.43
N GLU A 58 4.39 23.15 2.88
CA GLU A 58 5.68 23.39 2.22
C GLU A 58 6.61 22.17 2.27
N LYS A 59 6.55 21.42 3.38
CA LYS A 59 7.33 20.17 3.51
C LYS A 59 6.80 19.09 2.60
N ILE A 60 5.47 19.01 2.43
CA ILE A 60 4.86 18.04 1.51
C ILE A 60 5.27 18.37 0.07
N GLU A 61 5.16 19.63 -0.33
CA GLU A 61 5.54 20.05 -1.68
C GLU A 61 7.03 19.81 -1.95
N SER A 62 7.90 20.15 -0.99
CA SER A 62 9.32 19.88 -1.07
C SER A 62 9.61 18.38 -1.22
N ALA A 63 8.94 17.53 -0.47
CA ALA A 63 9.12 16.07 -0.55
C ALA A 63 8.65 15.51 -1.91
N LEU A 64 7.54 15.99 -2.43
CA LEU A 64 7.05 15.60 -3.76
C LEU A 64 8.03 16.02 -4.86
N LYS A 65 8.56 17.23 -4.79
CA LYS A 65 9.58 17.73 -5.73
C LYS A 65 10.83 16.85 -5.69
N LYS A 66 11.31 16.48 -4.50
CA LYS A 66 12.45 15.57 -4.35
C LYS A 66 12.16 14.17 -4.95
N GLY A 67 10.94 13.69 -4.85
CA GLY A 67 10.51 12.46 -5.50
C GLY A 67 10.56 12.55 -7.02
N ASP A 68 10.11 13.66 -7.59
CA ASP A 68 10.18 13.89 -9.04
C ASP A 68 11.62 14.09 -9.53
N GLU A 69 12.47 14.74 -8.75
CA GLU A 69 13.91 14.84 -9.02
C GLU A 69 14.58 13.46 -9.03
N LEU A 70 14.22 12.57 -8.07
CA LEU A 70 14.72 11.20 -8.03
C LEU A 70 14.27 10.41 -9.28
N GLU A 71 13.00 10.48 -9.65
CA GLU A 71 12.46 9.81 -10.85
C GLU A 71 13.16 10.27 -12.14
N ALA A 72 13.55 11.54 -12.21
CA ALA A 72 14.26 12.11 -13.36
C ALA A 72 15.74 11.70 -13.45
N MET A 73 16.31 11.14 -12.38
CA MET A 73 17.70 10.65 -12.40
C MET A 73 17.81 9.38 -13.27
N PRO A 74 18.95 9.17 -13.95
CA PRO A 74 19.18 7.95 -14.73
C PRO A 74 19.04 6.70 -13.86
N HIS A 75 18.19 5.78 -14.27
CA HIS A 75 17.96 4.49 -13.62
C HIS A 75 17.52 3.45 -14.66
N GLU A 76 17.48 2.20 -14.26
CA GLU A 76 16.99 1.08 -15.04
C GLU A 76 15.69 0.55 -14.44
N ASP A 77 14.63 0.47 -15.26
CA ASP A 77 13.40 -0.21 -14.88
C ASP A 77 13.62 -1.71 -14.96
N VAL A 78 13.42 -2.40 -13.85
CA VAL A 78 13.58 -3.84 -13.74
C VAL A 78 12.23 -4.52 -13.48
N GLU A 79 12.10 -5.73 -13.99
CA GLU A 79 10.88 -6.53 -13.83
C GLU A 79 11.24 -7.96 -13.47
N ILE A 80 10.52 -8.54 -12.52
CA ILE A 80 10.55 -9.97 -12.23
C ILE A 80 9.15 -10.56 -12.34
N THR A 81 9.09 -11.86 -12.61
CA THR A 81 7.83 -12.61 -12.59
C THR A 81 7.78 -13.45 -11.33
N ALA A 82 6.79 -13.20 -10.48
CA ALA A 82 6.55 -13.97 -9.27
C ALA A 82 6.08 -15.40 -9.61
N ALA A 83 6.08 -16.29 -8.62
CA ALA A 83 5.76 -17.70 -8.82
C ALA A 83 4.34 -17.95 -9.37
N ASP A 84 3.42 -17.03 -9.13
CA ASP A 84 2.04 -17.03 -9.64
C ASP A 84 1.87 -16.35 -11.01
N GLY A 85 2.96 -15.93 -11.65
CA GLY A 85 2.96 -15.27 -12.95
C GLY A 85 2.74 -13.76 -12.93
N ILE A 86 2.57 -13.15 -11.75
CA ILE A 86 2.42 -11.70 -11.63
C ILE A 86 3.77 -11.00 -11.82
N LYS A 87 3.75 -9.92 -12.59
CA LYS A 87 4.92 -9.09 -12.85
C LYS A 87 5.08 -8.05 -11.76
N LEU A 88 6.26 -8.03 -11.15
CA LEU A 88 6.64 -7.05 -10.14
C LEU A 88 7.74 -6.17 -10.72
N LYS A 89 7.66 -4.88 -10.46
CA LYS A 89 8.55 -3.87 -11.00
C LYS A 89 9.40 -3.22 -9.93
N GLY A 90 10.48 -2.59 -10.38
CA GLY A 90 11.34 -1.79 -9.53
C GLY A 90 12.22 -0.87 -10.36
N HIS A 91 12.84 0.08 -9.69
CA HIS A 91 13.70 1.10 -10.28
C HIS A 91 15.11 0.91 -9.71
N TRP A 92 16.04 0.50 -10.58
CA TRP A 92 17.40 0.18 -10.20
C TRP A 92 18.34 1.35 -10.47
N TYR A 93 18.84 1.92 -9.42
CA TYR A 93 19.85 2.97 -9.42
C TYR A 93 21.20 2.35 -9.13
N HIS A 94 22.06 2.32 -10.12
CA HIS A 94 23.37 1.66 -10.04
C HIS A 94 24.46 2.56 -10.55
N LYS A 95 25.60 2.52 -9.87
CA LYS A 95 26.84 3.19 -10.27
C LYS A 95 27.98 2.19 -10.17
N GLU A 96 28.86 2.20 -11.17
CA GLU A 96 30.04 1.35 -11.15
C GLU A 96 30.94 1.68 -9.94
N GLY A 97 31.34 0.63 -9.21
CA GLY A 97 32.16 0.78 -8.00
C GLY A 97 31.36 0.83 -6.70
N ASP A 98 30.04 0.79 -6.75
CA ASP A 98 29.22 0.67 -5.55
C ASP A 98 29.55 -0.58 -4.75
N LYS A 99 29.58 -0.44 -3.42
CA LYS A 99 30.00 -1.51 -2.50
C LYS A 99 28.83 -2.19 -1.81
N ARG A 100 27.65 -1.60 -1.89
CA ARG A 100 26.46 -2.04 -1.17
C ARG A 100 25.25 -1.99 -2.07
N VAL A 101 24.30 -2.87 -1.79
CA VAL A 101 22.98 -2.85 -2.39
C VAL A 101 21.93 -2.60 -1.30
N VAL A 102 21.07 -1.64 -1.53
CA VAL A 102 19.93 -1.33 -0.68
C VAL A 102 18.66 -1.72 -1.44
N ILE A 103 17.79 -2.52 -0.83
CA ILE A 103 16.45 -2.78 -1.34
C ILE A 103 15.49 -1.95 -0.50
N ALA A 104 14.85 -0.97 -1.12
CA ALA A 104 13.96 -0.03 -0.49
C ALA A 104 12.50 -0.35 -0.85
N MET A 105 11.69 -0.68 0.16
CA MET A 105 10.28 -1.04 0.01
C MET A 105 9.42 0.11 0.53
N HIS A 106 8.59 0.69 -0.32
CA HIS A 106 7.71 1.79 0.08
C HIS A 106 6.57 1.34 1.00
N GLY A 107 5.95 2.28 1.70
CA GLY A 107 4.86 2.01 2.63
C GLY A 107 3.53 1.67 1.93
N TRP A 108 2.56 1.27 2.75
CA TRP A 108 1.21 0.94 2.32
C TRP A 108 0.57 2.11 1.58
N ARG A 109 0.03 1.85 0.38
CA ARG A 109 -0.60 2.83 -0.51
C ARG A 109 0.26 4.06 -0.82
N SER A 110 1.57 3.90 -0.77
CA SER A 110 2.54 4.92 -1.13
C SER A 110 3.26 4.59 -2.44
N SER A 111 4.34 5.28 -2.72
CA SER A 111 5.21 4.99 -3.87
C SER A 111 6.66 5.22 -3.48
N TRP A 112 7.56 4.57 -4.21
CA TRP A 112 9.00 4.69 -3.97
C TRP A 112 9.47 6.15 -3.99
N LYS A 113 9.00 6.96 -4.93
CA LYS A 113 9.40 8.37 -5.02
C LYS A 113 8.85 9.23 -3.87
N LYS A 114 7.65 8.92 -3.36
CA LYS A 114 7.10 9.62 -2.19
C LYS A 114 7.86 9.34 -0.92
N ASP A 115 8.19 8.06 -0.69
CA ASP A 115 8.79 7.63 0.56
C ASP A 115 10.30 7.86 0.59
N PHE A 116 10.96 7.76 -0.57
CA PHE A 116 12.43 7.80 -0.63
C PHE A 116 13.01 9.04 -1.30
N GLY A 117 12.21 9.89 -1.95
CA GLY A 117 12.71 11.09 -2.64
C GLY A 117 13.61 11.98 -1.78
N THR A 118 13.29 12.10 -0.49
CA THR A 118 14.06 12.94 0.43
C THR A 118 15.33 12.29 0.99
N CYS A 119 15.45 10.96 0.94
CA CYS A 119 16.58 10.23 1.53
C CYS A 119 17.39 9.40 0.51
N ALA A 120 16.92 9.28 -0.73
CA ALA A 120 17.60 8.50 -1.76
C ALA A 120 19.02 9.00 -2.03
N GLU A 121 19.21 10.32 -2.09
CA GLU A 121 20.51 10.98 -2.31
C GLU A 121 21.57 10.49 -1.31
N PHE A 122 21.18 10.32 -0.04
CA PHE A 122 22.10 9.80 0.98
C PHE A 122 22.67 8.42 0.61
N PHE A 123 21.86 7.52 0.10
CA PHE A 123 22.35 6.18 -0.30
C PHE A 123 23.21 6.25 -1.55
N LEU A 124 22.77 7.02 -2.56
CA LEU A 124 23.45 7.15 -3.85
C LEU A 124 24.82 7.84 -3.73
N GLU A 125 25.00 8.75 -2.77
CA GLU A 125 26.27 9.40 -2.48
C GLU A 125 27.22 8.54 -1.61
N ASN A 126 26.71 7.50 -0.95
CA ASN A 126 27.46 6.66 -0.03
C ASN A 126 27.75 5.26 -0.58
N ASP A 127 28.15 5.15 -1.85
CA ASP A 127 28.55 3.90 -2.53
C ASP A 127 27.47 2.80 -2.44
N CYS A 128 26.20 3.16 -2.57
CA CYS A 128 25.09 2.22 -2.58
C CYS A 128 24.37 2.22 -3.93
N SER A 129 24.27 1.06 -4.56
CA SER A 129 23.21 0.81 -5.54
C SER A 129 21.89 0.61 -4.83
N VAL A 130 20.81 1.16 -5.36
CA VAL A 130 19.50 1.12 -4.70
C VAL A 130 18.45 0.51 -5.64
N LEU A 131 17.75 -0.51 -5.18
CA LEU A 131 16.54 -1.01 -5.81
C LEU A 131 15.33 -0.46 -5.06
N PHE A 132 14.62 0.49 -5.65
CA PHE A 132 13.32 0.90 -5.18
C PHE A 132 12.26 -0.06 -5.75
N ALA A 133 11.81 -1.00 -4.93
CA ALA A 133 10.88 -2.03 -5.36
C ALA A 133 9.43 -1.56 -5.20
N GLU A 134 8.63 -1.80 -6.23
CA GLU A 134 7.18 -1.60 -6.19
C GLU A 134 6.50 -2.89 -5.74
N GLN A 135 5.84 -2.84 -4.60
CA GLN A 135 5.19 -4.01 -4.02
C GLN A 135 3.99 -4.47 -4.85
N ARG A 136 3.65 -5.76 -4.75
CA ARG A 136 2.48 -6.36 -5.38
C ARG A 136 1.22 -5.54 -5.11
N GLY A 137 0.39 -5.36 -6.14
CA GLY A 137 -0.86 -4.61 -6.06
C GLY A 137 -0.69 -3.11 -5.85
N GLN A 138 0.52 -2.58 -6.01
CA GLN A 138 0.78 -1.15 -5.85
C GLN A 138 1.54 -0.59 -7.06
N ASN A 139 1.30 0.68 -7.36
CA ASN A 139 1.93 1.43 -8.45
C ASN A 139 1.92 0.67 -9.79
N SER A 140 3.09 0.42 -10.40
CA SER A 140 3.22 -0.25 -11.70
C SER A 140 3.34 -1.78 -11.60
N SER A 141 3.51 -2.33 -10.38
CA SER A 141 3.50 -3.78 -10.15
C SER A 141 2.11 -4.37 -10.34
N GLY A 142 2.06 -5.60 -10.84
CA GLY A 142 0.82 -6.35 -11.04
C GLY A 142 0.19 -6.83 -9.73
N GLY A 143 -1.00 -7.43 -9.88
CA GLY A 143 -1.80 -7.95 -8.76
C GLY A 143 -2.94 -7.02 -8.36
N ASP A 144 -4.02 -7.62 -7.89
CA ASP A 144 -5.26 -6.93 -7.51
C ASP A 144 -5.32 -6.64 -6.01
N SER A 145 -4.37 -7.20 -5.24
CA SER A 145 -4.31 -7.03 -3.79
C SER A 145 -2.88 -6.86 -3.31
N MET A 146 -2.76 -6.15 -2.21
CA MET A 146 -1.50 -5.97 -1.48
C MET A 146 -1.26 -7.17 -0.55
N GLY A 147 -0.15 -7.90 -0.73
CA GLY A 147 0.11 -9.16 -0.05
C GLY A 147 0.68 -9.03 1.35
N PHE A 148 1.29 -7.90 1.70
CA PHE A 148 2.01 -7.68 2.96
C PHE A 148 3.05 -8.78 3.28
N GLY A 149 3.69 -9.34 2.25
CA GLY A 149 4.66 -10.42 2.41
C GLY A 149 4.06 -11.82 2.60
N LEU A 150 2.74 -11.99 2.40
CA LEU A 150 2.09 -13.30 2.53
C LEU A 150 2.09 -14.11 1.24
N VAL A 151 2.21 -13.44 0.09
CA VAL A 151 2.11 -14.04 -1.25
C VAL A 151 3.23 -13.57 -2.21
N GLU A 152 4.19 -12.84 -1.71
CA GLU A 152 5.40 -12.42 -2.42
C GLU A 152 6.46 -13.50 -2.47
#